data_d09df806e4ead9e1cb307fe832706e8a
#
_entry.id   d09df806e4ead9e1cb307fe832706e8a
#
_cell.length_a   1.000
_cell.length_b   1.000
_cell.length_c   1.000
_cell.angle_alpha   90.00
_cell.angle_beta   90.00
_cell.angle_gamma   90.00
#
_symmetry.space_group_name_H-M   'P 1'
#
loop_
_entity.id
_entity.type
_entity.pdbx_description
1 polymer ?
#
loop_
_entity_poly.entity_id
_entity_poly.type
_entity_poly.pdbx_seq_one_letter_code
_entity_poly.pdbx_strand_id
1 'polypeptide(L)'
;GPIERLGVVWDVGEEEEDLRELKEISFIYPSPPFSDSFRNFIDWSARYTCASPGAVLRMVLRSPASLLPSKVEAVILPGAVEPPSRMTPARGRVLDFVAEAPPMTQAELAREVGVSTSVVKGLVELGCLSTDNRPVDPPFQTPDPERPGFDLTDEQEGAAEFLRKRVADNSFSVSLIDGVTGSGKTEVYFEAISEALRADPDAQILILLPEIALTQAIMKRFEDRFGARPTEWHSGLSDAERRRSWREVAHGRAR
;
A
#
# COMPACT_ATOMS: atom_id res chain seq x y z
N GLY A 1 26.08 19.62 -15.36
CA GLY A 1 26.36 18.69 -14.28
C GLY A 1 26.08 17.26 -14.71
N PRO A 2 26.59 16.22 -14.02
CA PRO A 2 26.31 14.84 -14.35
C PRO A 2 24.80 14.58 -14.27
N ILE A 3 24.23 13.98 -15.31
CA ILE A 3 22.81 13.62 -15.34
C ILE A 3 22.66 12.29 -14.60
N GLU A 4 21.97 12.30 -13.48
CA GLU A 4 21.57 11.07 -12.80
C GLU A 4 20.50 10.36 -13.61
N ARG A 5 20.61 9.05 -13.72
CA ARG A 5 19.66 8.20 -14.43
C ARG A 5 19.24 7.06 -13.54
N LEU A 6 17.94 6.79 -13.53
CA LEU A 6 17.43 5.57 -12.90
C LEU A 6 17.80 4.37 -13.78
N GLY A 7 18.41 3.37 -13.16
CA GLY A 7 18.73 2.08 -13.76
C GLY A 7 18.21 0.94 -12.91
N VAL A 8 18.09 -0.24 -13.51
CA VAL A 8 17.77 -1.49 -12.81
C VAL A 8 18.88 -2.47 -13.12
N VAL A 9 19.44 -3.09 -12.08
CA VAL A 9 20.34 -4.23 -12.24
C VAL A 9 19.50 -5.42 -12.71
N TRP A 10 19.73 -5.87 -13.93
CA TRP A 10 18.92 -6.93 -14.55
C TRP A 10 19.58 -8.28 -14.47
N ASP A 11 20.90 -8.31 -14.74
CA ASP A 11 21.71 -9.49 -14.69
C ASP A 11 23.12 -9.15 -14.20
N VAL A 12 23.83 -10.13 -13.69
CA VAL A 12 25.24 -10.02 -13.31
C VAL A 12 26.02 -10.77 -14.38
N GLY A 13 26.65 -10.03 -15.27
CA GLY A 13 27.52 -10.58 -16.31
C GLY A 13 28.82 -11.13 -15.72
N GLU A 14 29.51 -11.99 -16.49
CA GLU A 14 30.90 -12.33 -16.23
C GLU A 14 31.76 -11.07 -16.41
N GLU A 15 32.85 -10.93 -15.64
CA GLU A 15 33.76 -9.79 -15.75
C GLU A 15 34.32 -9.73 -17.16
N GLU A 16 33.87 -8.78 -17.96
CA GLU A 16 34.53 -8.41 -19.20
C GLU A 16 35.77 -7.56 -18.87
N GLU A 17 36.93 -7.92 -19.39
CA GLU A 17 38.23 -7.23 -19.19
C GLU A 17 38.26 -5.76 -19.67
N ASP A 18 37.23 -5.24 -20.31
CA ASP A 18 37.16 -3.86 -20.81
C ASP A 18 36.51 -2.93 -19.75
N LEU A 19 37.25 -2.67 -18.67
CA LEU A 19 36.94 -1.70 -17.63
C LEU A 19 37.09 -0.26 -18.16
N ARG A 20 36.26 0.15 -19.12
CA ARG A 20 35.98 1.57 -19.31
C ARG A 20 35.46 2.14 -18.02
N GLU A 21 35.88 3.36 -17.68
CA GLU A 21 35.48 4.03 -16.42
C GLU A 21 34.02 3.76 -16.05
N LEU A 22 33.80 2.78 -15.16
CA LEU A 22 32.50 2.49 -14.59
C LEU A 22 32.12 3.66 -13.70
N LYS A 23 30.90 4.16 -13.84
CA LYS A 23 30.37 5.19 -12.95
C LYS A 23 29.87 4.53 -11.67
N GLU A 24 30.16 5.14 -10.54
CA GLU A 24 29.66 4.69 -9.26
C GLU A 24 28.13 4.80 -9.19
N ILE A 25 27.51 3.85 -8.49
CA ILE A 25 26.10 3.91 -8.14
C ILE A 25 25.96 4.92 -7.00
N SER A 26 25.33 6.06 -7.27
CA SER A 26 25.14 7.14 -6.28
C SER A 26 24.14 6.79 -5.20
N PHE A 27 23.12 5.97 -5.53
CA PHE A 27 22.06 5.61 -4.58
C PHE A 27 21.37 4.30 -4.98
N ILE A 28 21.10 3.45 -4.00
CA ILE A 28 20.29 2.22 -4.16
C ILE A 28 18.95 2.45 -3.46
N TYR A 29 17.87 2.31 -4.22
CA TYR A 29 16.52 2.46 -3.67
C TYR A 29 16.16 1.29 -2.75
N PRO A 30 15.60 1.54 -1.55
CA PRO A 30 15.17 0.50 -0.62
C PRO A 30 13.82 -0.12 -1.04
N SER A 31 13.74 -0.55 -2.29
CA SER A 31 12.57 -1.20 -2.87
C SER A 31 12.82 -2.71 -2.93
N PRO A 32 11.78 -3.55 -2.77
CA PRO A 32 11.93 -4.98 -2.96
C PRO A 32 12.49 -5.30 -4.35
N PRO A 33 13.35 -6.32 -4.48
CA PRO A 33 13.83 -6.77 -5.79
C PRO A 33 12.68 -7.32 -6.62
N PHE A 34 12.77 -7.22 -7.92
CA PHE A 34 11.83 -7.88 -8.81
C PHE A 34 11.99 -9.40 -8.73
N SER A 35 10.86 -10.11 -8.61
CA SER A 35 10.85 -11.56 -8.69
C SER A 35 11.25 -12.05 -10.09
N ASP A 36 11.73 -13.27 -10.20
CA ASP A 36 12.09 -13.88 -11.48
C ASP A 36 10.88 -13.97 -12.42
N SER A 37 9.70 -14.30 -11.89
CA SER A 37 8.46 -14.32 -12.68
C SER A 37 8.11 -12.94 -13.24
N PHE A 38 8.33 -11.89 -12.48
CA PHE A 38 8.08 -10.53 -12.95
C PHE A 38 9.11 -10.06 -13.99
N ARG A 39 10.39 -10.42 -13.81
CA ARG A 39 11.43 -10.16 -14.83
C ARG A 39 11.11 -10.88 -16.14
N ASN A 40 10.74 -12.17 -16.05
CA ASN A 40 10.31 -12.95 -17.20
C ASN A 40 9.09 -12.35 -17.91
N PHE A 41 8.12 -11.80 -17.14
CA PHE A 41 6.97 -11.12 -17.70
C PHE A 41 7.35 -9.83 -18.45
N ILE A 42 8.31 -9.05 -17.94
CA ILE A 42 8.83 -7.86 -18.63
C ILE A 42 9.52 -8.25 -19.93
N ASP A 43 10.37 -9.28 -19.91
CA ASP A 43 11.07 -9.77 -21.11
C ASP A 43 10.09 -10.32 -22.14
N TRP A 44 9.09 -11.07 -21.71
CA TRP A 44 8.03 -11.55 -22.58
C TRP A 44 7.24 -10.40 -23.19
N SER A 45 6.83 -9.42 -22.37
CA SER A 45 6.09 -8.25 -22.84
C SER A 45 6.89 -7.43 -23.85
N ALA A 46 8.18 -7.23 -23.61
CA ALA A 46 9.06 -6.52 -24.52
C ALA A 46 9.15 -7.24 -25.88
N ARG A 47 9.33 -8.56 -25.88
CA ARG A 47 9.36 -9.37 -27.11
C ARG A 47 8.02 -9.36 -27.82
N TYR A 48 6.92 -9.55 -27.09
CA TYR A 48 5.57 -9.59 -27.66
C TYR A 48 5.15 -8.26 -28.32
N THR A 49 5.53 -7.14 -27.72
CA THR A 49 5.20 -5.79 -28.23
C THR A 49 6.28 -5.20 -29.13
N CYS A 50 7.37 -5.94 -29.41
CA CYS A 50 8.54 -5.43 -30.13
C CYS A 50 9.13 -4.15 -29.53
N ALA A 51 9.01 -3.97 -28.22
CA ALA A 51 9.55 -2.85 -27.45
C ALA A 51 10.89 -3.21 -26.79
N SER A 52 11.68 -2.20 -26.43
CA SER A 52 12.86 -2.47 -25.60
C SER A 52 12.46 -2.79 -24.15
N PRO A 53 13.18 -3.69 -23.44
CA PRO A 53 12.90 -3.99 -22.02
C PRO A 53 12.85 -2.72 -21.14
N GLY A 54 13.74 -1.75 -21.42
CA GLY A 54 13.75 -0.46 -20.71
C GLY A 54 12.53 0.41 -20.98
N ALA A 55 11.82 0.22 -22.10
CA ALA A 55 10.55 0.91 -22.34
C ALA A 55 9.42 0.30 -21.50
N VAL A 56 9.39 -1.03 -21.38
CA VAL A 56 8.43 -1.74 -20.52
C VAL A 56 8.71 -1.42 -19.04
N LEU A 57 9.96 -1.46 -18.60
CA LEU A 57 10.36 -1.07 -17.24
C LEU A 57 9.94 0.35 -16.88
N ARG A 58 10.01 1.30 -17.82
CA ARG A 58 9.56 2.68 -17.59
C ARG A 58 8.07 2.79 -17.26
N MET A 59 7.24 1.87 -17.74
CA MET A 59 5.82 1.85 -17.37
C MET A 59 5.63 1.44 -15.91
N VAL A 60 6.47 0.55 -15.42
CA VAL A 60 6.47 0.10 -14.01
C VAL A 60 7.11 1.15 -13.09
N LEU A 61 8.25 1.69 -13.47
CA LEU A 61 9.06 2.63 -12.68
C LEU A 61 8.80 4.07 -13.10
N ARG A 62 7.52 4.49 -13.16
CA ARG A 62 7.15 5.84 -13.64
C ARG A 62 7.72 6.98 -12.81
N SER A 63 7.91 6.78 -11.52
CA SER A 63 8.38 7.82 -10.60
C SER A 63 9.42 7.27 -9.64
N PRO A 64 10.65 7.75 -9.65
CA PRO A 64 11.66 7.38 -8.65
C PRO A 64 11.21 7.61 -7.21
N ALA A 65 10.35 8.60 -6.98
CA ALA A 65 9.77 8.87 -5.67
C ALA A 65 8.88 7.74 -5.13
N SER A 66 8.36 6.85 -5.99
CA SER A 66 7.61 5.67 -5.56
C SER A 66 8.51 4.61 -4.91
N LEU A 67 9.79 4.60 -5.26
CA LEU A 67 10.78 3.66 -4.74
C LEU A 67 11.32 4.07 -3.37
N LEU A 68 11.09 5.31 -2.96
CA LEU A 68 11.48 5.81 -1.64
C LEU A 68 10.46 5.37 -0.57
N PRO A 69 10.90 5.17 0.67
CA PRO A 69 9.99 4.89 1.77
C PRO A 69 8.96 6.01 1.95
N SER A 70 7.86 5.70 2.63
CA SER A 70 6.88 6.71 3.01
C SER A 70 7.56 7.81 3.82
N LYS A 71 7.16 9.05 3.60
CA LYS A 71 7.58 10.14 4.49
C LYS A 71 7.11 9.82 5.89
N VAL A 72 7.96 10.08 6.85
CA VAL A 72 7.61 9.99 8.26
C VAL A 72 7.47 11.39 8.84
N GLU A 73 6.57 11.53 9.78
CA GLU A 73 6.41 12.74 10.58
C GLU A 73 6.56 12.39 12.07
N ALA A 74 7.12 13.33 12.82
CA ALA A 74 7.25 13.19 14.25
C ALA A 74 5.89 13.48 14.91
N VAL A 75 5.34 12.50 15.60
CA VAL A 75 4.11 12.62 16.40
C VAL A 75 4.43 12.62 17.89
N ILE A 76 3.58 13.27 18.65
CA ILE A 76 3.70 13.40 20.09
C ILE A 76 2.92 12.28 20.77
N LEU A 77 3.54 11.68 21.78
CA LEU A 77 3.01 10.63 22.65
C LEU A 77 3.20 11.01 24.11
N PRO A 78 2.47 10.40 25.05
CA PRO A 78 2.80 10.49 26.47
C PRO A 78 4.27 10.08 26.72
N GLY A 79 4.95 10.80 27.57
CA GLY A 79 6.31 10.50 27.97
C GLY A 79 6.37 9.60 29.20
N ALA A 80 7.58 9.14 29.55
CA ALA A 80 7.82 8.27 30.70
C ALA A 80 8.05 9.02 32.01
N VAL A 81 8.31 10.34 31.96
CA VAL A 81 8.64 11.15 33.13
C VAL A 81 7.38 11.78 33.69
N GLU A 82 7.15 11.60 34.99
CA GLU A 82 6.05 12.25 35.68
C GLU A 82 6.18 13.80 35.66
N PRO A 83 5.09 14.49 35.49
CA PRO A 83 5.09 15.96 35.45
C PRO A 83 5.59 16.52 36.77
N PRO A 84 6.39 17.62 36.74
CA PRO A 84 6.83 18.27 37.97
C PRO A 84 5.64 18.85 38.75
N SER A 85 5.75 18.90 40.06
CA SER A 85 4.69 19.35 40.97
C SER A 85 4.17 20.77 40.69
N ARG A 86 4.98 21.60 40.05
CA ARG A 86 4.60 22.97 39.65
C ARG A 86 4.48 23.09 38.14
N MET A 87 3.26 23.03 37.64
CA MET A 87 2.93 23.10 36.21
C MET A 87 2.15 24.39 35.88
N THR A 88 2.43 24.96 34.72
CA THR A 88 1.58 26.02 34.19
C THR A 88 0.23 25.45 33.66
N PRO A 89 -0.89 26.18 33.73
CA PRO A 89 -2.17 25.71 33.20
C PRO A 89 -2.11 25.27 31.76
N ALA A 90 -1.27 25.90 30.92
CA ALA A 90 -1.08 25.54 29.53
C ALA A 90 -0.42 24.14 29.37
N ARG A 91 0.59 23.82 30.21
CA ARG A 91 1.24 22.51 30.21
C ARG A 91 0.31 21.41 30.71
N GLY A 92 -0.50 21.69 31.74
CA GLY A 92 -1.51 20.74 32.24
C GLY A 92 -2.49 20.36 31.15
N ARG A 93 -3.10 21.34 30.46
CA ARG A 93 -4.01 21.07 29.34
C ARG A 93 -3.42 20.19 28.24
N VAL A 94 -2.12 20.38 27.91
CA VAL A 94 -1.45 19.55 26.90
C VAL A 94 -1.35 18.10 27.36
N LEU A 95 -0.96 17.86 28.62
CA LEU A 95 -0.82 16.50 29.14
C LEU A 95 -2.17 15.81 29.27
N ASP A 96 -3.18 16.49 29.76
CA ASP A 96 -4.54 15.95 29.86
C ASP A 96 -5.09 15.57 28.47
N PHE A 97 -4.85 16.42 27.49
CA PHE A 97 -5.30 16.15 26.12
C PHE A 97 -4.58 14.96 25.49
N VAL A 98 -3.24 14.88 25.62
CA VAL A 98 -2.43 13.78 25.02
C VAL A 98 -2.76 12.43 25.65
N ALA A 99 -3.23 12.38 26.90
CA ALA A 99 -3.59 11.13 27.57
C ALA A 99 -4.76 10.40 26.87
N GLU A 100 -5.66 11.12 26.22
CA GLU A 100 -6.87 10.57 25.59
C GLU A 100 -6.87 10.72 24.06
N ALA A 101 -6.07 11.62 23.51
CA ALA A 101 -6.05 11.92 22.08
C ALA A 101 -5.17 10.93 21.28
N PRO A 102 -5.50 10.68 20.00
CA PRO A 102 -4.62 9.96 19.12
C PRO A 102 -3.32 10.75 18.92
N PRO A 103 -2.19 10.06 18.66
CA PRO A 103 -0.92 10.72 18.36
C PRO A 103 -1.05 11.68 17.16
N MET A 104 -0.53 12.89 17.31
CA MET A 104 -0.57 13.96 16.33
C MET A 104 0.74 14.76 16.32
N THR A 105 0.98 15.53 15.28
CA THR A 105 2.19 16.35 15.21
C THR A 105 2.19 17.45 16.26
N GLN A 106 3.38 17.94 16.59
CA GLN A 106 3.55 19.05 17.54
C GLN A 106 2.72 20.29 17.15
N ALA A 107 2.61 20.58 15.86
CA ALA A 107 1.86 21.74 15.36
C ALA A 107 0.34 21.53 15.51
N GLU A 108 -0.16 20.33 15.21
CA GLU A 108 -1.56 19.98 15.40
C GLU A 108 -1.95 20.02 16.87
N LEU A 109 -1.15 19.39 17.74
CA LEU A 109 -1.37 19.37 19.18
C LEU A 109 -1.43 20.79 19.76
N ALA A 110 -0.48 21.64 19.36
CA ALA A 110 -0.45 23.04 19.81
C ALA A 110 -1.71 23.82 19.37
N ARG A 111 -2.20 23.56 18.17
CA ARG A 111 -3.42 24.16 17.62
C ARG A 111 -4.68 23.67 18.34
N GLU A 112 -4.82 22.36 18.53
CA GLU A 112 -5.98 21.76 19.18
C GLU A 112 -6.14 22.20 20.64
N VAL A 113 -5.03 22.26 21.38
CA VAL A 113 -5.05 22.67 22.80
C VAL A 113 -5.03 24.18 22.98
N GLY A 114 -4.79 24.95 21.90
CA GLY A 114 -4.72 26.42 21.97
C GLY A 114 -3.49 26.91 22.72
N VAL A 115 -2.31 26.31 22.47
CA VAL A 115 -1.02 26.70 23.06
C VAL A 115 0.02 26.95 21.97
N SER A 116 1.15 27.57 22.33
CA SER A 116 2.27 27.68 21.40
C SER A 116 3.03 26.35 21.29
N THR A 117 3.65 26.10 20.13
CA THR A 117 4.49 24.91 19.90
C THR A 117 5.67 24.83 20.89
N SER A 118 6.15 25.98 21.42
CA SER A 118 7.21 26.02 22.44
C SER A 118 6.79 25.36 23.76
N VAL A 119 5.51 25.40 24.12
CA VAL A 119 4.99 24.71 25.31
C VAL A 119 5.09 23.21 25.14
N VAL A 120 4.69 22.70 23.98
CA VAL A 120 4.79 21.26 23.66
C VAL A 120 6.26 20.82 23.62
N LYS A 121 7.13 21.59 22.95
CA LYS A 121 8.56 21.34 22.90
C LYS A 121 9.19 21.25 24.29
N GLY A 122 8.85 22.20 25.17
CA GLY A 122 9.34 22.18 26.55
C GLY A 122 8.88 20.97 27.36
N LEU A 123 7.72 20.40 27.07
CA LEU A 123 7.27 19.14 27.68
C LEU A 123 8.00 17.90 27.14
N VAL A 124 8.37 17.92 25.87
CA VAL A 124 9.22 16.89 25.25
C VAL A 124 10.63 16.93 25.86
N GLU A 125 11.22 18.14 26.01
CA GLU A 125 12.53 18.34 26.63
C GLU A 125 12.58 17.90 28.12
N LEU A 126 11.44 17.99 28.81
CA LEU A 126 11.29 17.48 30.19
C LEU A 126 11.03 15.97 30.25
N GLY A 127 10.82 15.29 29.13
CA GLY A 127 10.47 13.89 29.08
C GLY A 127 9.03 13.55 29.46
N CYS A 128 8.19 14.57 29.76
CA CYS A 128 6.75 14.39 30.03
C CYS A 128 5.96 14.01 28.76
N LEU A 129 6.49 14.36 27.59
CA LEU A 129 6.06 13.91 26.27
C LEU A 129 7.22 13.24 25.55
N SER A 130 6.93 12.32 24.68
CA SER A 130 7.90 11.67 23.78
C SER A 130 7.53 11.92 22.32
N THR A 131 8.47 11.68 21.44
CA THR A 131 8.26 11.75 19.99
C THR A 131 8.45 10.38 19.36
N ASP A 132 7.58 10.02 18.46
CA ASP A 132 7.70 8.82 17.61
C ASP A 132 7.57 9.21 16.14
N ASN A 133 8.11 8.39 15.24
CA ASN A 133 8.03 8.62 13.82
C ASN A 133 6.93 7.76 13.22
N ARG A 134 5.91 8.39 12.66
CA ARG A 134 4.84 7.70 11.94
C ARG A 134 4.91 7.96 10.44
N PRO A 135 4.56 6.97 9.62
CA PRO A 135 4.32 7.25 8.21
C PRO A 135 3.20 8.28 8.04
N VAL A 136 3.43 9.27 7.18
CA VAL A 136 2.42 10.29 6.82
C VAL A 136 1.20 9.61 6.18
N ASP A 137 1.46 8.56 5.38
CA ASP A 137 0.40 7.76 4.78
C ASP A 137 0.00 6.65 5.76
N PRO A 138 -1.26 6.57 6.20
CA PRO A 138 -1.72 5.45 7.02
C PRO A 138 -1.60 4.13 6.23
N PRO A 139 -1.36 3.00 6.90
CA PRO A 139 -1.34 1.70 6.23
C PRO A 139 -2.70 1.40 5.59
N PHE A 140 -2.71 0.61 4.52
CA PHE A 140 -3.96 0.08 3.99
C PHE A 140 -4.57 -0.91 4.98
N GLN A 141 -5.89 -0.94 5.02
CA GLN A 141 -6.62 -1.91 5.84
C GLN A 141 -6.47 -3.30 5.23
N THR A 142 -6.36 -4.30 6.09
CA THR A 142 -6.34 -5.70 5.65
C THR A 142 -7.76 -6.19 5.46
N PRO A 143 -8.12 -6.75 4.29
CA PRO A 143 -9.42 -7.36 4.07
C PRO A 143 -9.64 -8.55 5.00
N ASP A 144 -10.84 -8.67 5.56
CA ASP A 144 -11.25 -9.80 6.41
C ASP A 144 -12.02 -10.84 5.56
N PRO A 145 -11.42 -12.01 5.25
CA PRO A 145 -12.07 -13.05 4.49
C PRO A 145 -13.19 -13.75 5.27
N GLU A 146 -13.21 -13.66 6.61
CA GLU A 146 -14.21 -14.31 7.45
C GLU A 146 -15.49 -13.48 7.60
N ARG A 147 -15.47 -12.24 7.16
CA ARG A 147 -16.67 -11.40 7.20
C ARG A 147 -17.75 -12.02 6.32
N PRO A 148 -19.01 -12.12 6.83
CA PRO A 148 -20.09 -12.78 6.09
C PRO A 148 -20.38 -12.07 4.77
N GLY A 149 -20.56 -12.86 3.72
CA GLY A 149 -20.99 -12.41 2.39
C GLY A 149 -22.51 -12.29 2.29
N PHE A 150 -22.99 -12.07 1.10
CA PHE A 150 -24.41 -12.15 0.76
C PHE A 150 -24.86 -13.62 0.62
N ASP A 151 -26.12 -13.89 0.91
CA ASP A 151 -26.70 -15.18 0.60
C ASP A 151 -26.71 -15.40 -0.92
N LEU A 152 -26.07 -16.46 -1.36
CA LEU A 152 -25.99 -16.84 -2.76
C LEU A 152 -27.18 -17.72 -3.14
N THR A 153 -27.68 -17.60 -4.37
CA THR A 153 -28.60 -18.57 -4.95
C THR A 153 -27.88 -19.90 -5.22
N ASP A 154 -28.60 -20.99 -5.43
CA ASP A 154 -28.02 -22.30 -5.74
C ASP A 154 -27.08 -22.26 -6.97
N GLU A 155 -27.45 -21.49 -8.00
CA GLU A 155 -26.62 -21.32 -9.20
C GLU A 155 -25.33 -20.52 -8.89
N GLN A 156 -25.45 -19.46 -8.10
CA GLN A 156 -24.30 -18.65 -7.68
C GLN A 156 -23.37 -19.45 -6.77
N GLU A 157 -23.92 -20.22 -5.84
CA GLU A 157 -23.14 -21.08 -4.94
C GLU A 157 -22.38 -22.16 -5.72
N GLY A 158 -23.00 -22.81 -6.71
CA GLY A 158 -22.31 -23.76 -7.58
C GLY A 158 -21.15 -23.13 -8.34
N ALA A 159 -21.32 -21.91 -8.84
CA ALA A 159 -20.24 -21.16 -9.49
C ALA A 159 -19.13 -20.72 -8.50
N ALA A 160 -19.51 -20.29 -7.29
CA ALA A 160 -18.57 -19.92 -6.24
C ALA A 160 -17.75 -21.12 -5.75
N GLU A 161 -18.38 -22.27 -5.55
CA GLU A 161 -17.70 -23.51 -5.18
C GLU A 161 -16.67 -23.93 -6.25
N PHE A 162 -17.06 -23.84 -7.52
CA PHE A 162 -16.13 -24.11 -8.61
C PHE A 162 -14.89 -23.20 -8.55
N LEU A 163 -15.09 -21.88 -8.31
CA LEU A 163 -13.98 -20.94 -8.23
C LEU A 163 -13.11 -21.17 -6.99
N ARG A 164 -13.72 -21.41 -5.80
CA ARG A 164 -12.99 -21.73 -4.57
C ARG A 164 -12.09 -22.96 -4.78
N LYS A 165 -12.59 -23.99 -5.44
CA LYS A 165 -11.80 -25.17 -5.77
C LYS A 165 -10.62 -24.85 -6.69
N ARG A 166 -10.80 -23.96 -7.69
CA ARG A 166 -9.71 -23.54 -8.57
C ARG A 166 -8.62 -22.74 -7.81
N VAL A 167 -9.03 -21.93 -6.85
CA VAL A 167 -8.08 -21.25 -5.98
C VAL A 167 -7.32 -22.24 -5.10
N ALA A 168 -8.02 -23.19 -4.48
CA ALA A 168 -7.42 -24.21 -3.63
C ALA A 168 -6.43 -25.14 -4.39
N ASP A 169 -6.66 -25.40 -5.68
CA ASP A 169 -5.74 -26.18 -6.54
C ASP A 169 -4.36 -25.50 -6.69
N ASN A 170 -4.22 -24.23 -6.33
CA ASN A 170 -3.00 -23.40 -6.36
C ASN A 170 -2.20 -23.54 -7.68
N SER A 171 -2.91 -23.61 -8.80
CA SER A 171 -2.33 -23.74 -10.14
C SER A 171 -2.92 -22.70 -11.09
N PHE A 172 -2.16 -22.32 -12.11
CA PHE A 172 -2.66 -21.39 -13.11
C PHE A 172 -3.92 -21.99 -13.80
N SER A 173 -5.00 -21.20 -13.77
CA SER A 173 -6.24 -21.54 -14.46
C SER A 173 -6.93 -20.27 -14.95
N VAL A 174 -7.78 -20.42 -15.97
CA VAL A 174 -8.65 -19.35 -16.46
C VAL A 174 -10.08 -19.84 -16.34
N SER A 175 -10.92 -19.07 -15.66
CA SER A 175 -12.33 -19.35 -15.47
C SER A 175 -13.17 -18.22 -16.07
N LEU A 176 -14.23 -18.58 -16.78
CA LEU A 176 -15.20 -17.63 -17.31
C LEU A 176 -16.48 -17.70 -16.48
N ILE A 177 -16.90 -16.57 -15.92
CA ILE A 177 -18.22 -16.43 -15.30
C ILE A 177 -19.15 -15.80 -16.34
N ASP A 178 -20.04 -16.59 -16.91
CA ASP A 178 -21.08 -16.13 -17.81
C ASP A 178 -22.37 -15.80 -17.05
N GLY A 179 -23.02 -14.71 -17.41
CA GLY A 179 -24.25 -14.28 -16.77
C GLY A 179 -24.65 -12.88 -17.19
N VAL A 180 -25.94 -12.60 -17.13
CA VAL A 180 -26.52 -11.28 -17.47
C VAL A 180 -26.08 -10.21 -16.48
N THR A 181 -26.27 -8.94 -16.82
CA THR A 181 -26.03 -7.82 -15.90
C THR A 181 -26.98 -7.95 -14.69
N GLY A 182 -26.42 -7.82 -13.48
CA GLY A 182 -27.18 -7.97 -12.24
C GLY A 182 -27.33 -9.41 -11.74
N SER A 183 -26.76 -10.42 -12.40
CA SER A 183 -26.84 -11.82 -11.98
C SER A 183 -25.98 -12.17 -10.73
N GLY A 184 -25.34 -11.20 -10.10
CA GLY A 184 -24.52 -11.44 -8.91
C GLY A 184 -23.10 -11.95 -9.18
N LYS A 185 -22.56 -11.78 -10.37
CA LYS A 185 -21.17 -12.19 -10.68
C LYS A 185 -20.13 -11.65 -9.70
N THR A 186 -20.37 -10.44 -9.18
CA THR A 186 -19.48 -9.81 -8.20
C THR A 186 -19.42 -10.62 -6.91
N GLU A 187 -20.55 -11.06 -6.40
CA GLU A 187 -20.64 -11.88 -5.19
C GLU A 187 -19.92 -13.21 -5.40
N VAL A 188 -20.10 -13.82 -6.56
CA VAL A 188 -19.45 -15.09 -6.93
C VAL A 188 -17.92 -14.98 -6.92
N TYR A 189 -17.36 -13.94 -7.57
CA TYR A 189 -15.89 -13.83 -7.53
C TYR A 189 -15.36 -13.30 -6.20
N PHE A 190 -16.17 -12.63 -5.38
CA PHE A 190 -15.77 -12.29 -4.00
C PHE A 190 -15.56 -13.54 -3.14
N GLU A 191 -16.27 -14.62 -3.38
CA GLU A 191 -16.02 -15.90 -2.72
C GLU A 191 -14.65 -16.50 -3.11
N ALA A 192 -14.24 -16.35 -4.37
CA ALA A 192 -12.89 -16.75 -4.78
C ALA A 192 -11.79 -15.87 -4.11
N ILE A 193 -12.06 -14.58 -3.95
CA ILE A 193 -11.15 -13.67 -3.22
C ILE A 193 -11.05 -14.09 -1.74
N SER A 194 -12.18 -14.38 -1.10
CA SER A 194 -12.22 -14.88 0.27
C SER A 194 -11.37 -16.13 0.44
N GLU A 195 -11.53 -17.08 -0.45
CA GLU A 195 -10.76 -18.32 -0.43
C GLU A 195 -9.27 -18.08 -0.64
N ALA A 196 -8.89 -17.20 -1.58
CA ALA A 196 -7.49 -16.85 -1.82
C ALA A 196 -6.83 -16.23 -0.58
N LEU A 197 -7.53 -15.32 0.11
CA LEU A 197 -7.04 -14.68 1.33
C LEU A 197 -6.99 -15.61 2.54
N ARG A 198 -7.87 -16.63 2.60
CA ARG A 198 -7.80 -17.69 3.62
C ARG A 198 -6.63 -18.62 3.38
N ALA A 199 -6.43 -19.03 2.14
CA ALA A 199 -5.35 -19.94 1.75
C ALA A 199 -3.97 -19.30 1.93
N ASP A 200 -3.85 -18.03 1.60
CA ASP A 200 -2.62 -17.23 1.75
C ASP A 200 -2.96 -15.81 2.22
N PRO A 201 -2.75 -15.49 3.50
CA PRO A 201 -2.97 -14.14 4.03
C PRO A 201 -2.12 -13.06 3.35
N ASP A 202 -1.06 -13.44 2.64
CA ASP A 202 -0.19 -12.54 1.89
C ASP A 202 -0.56 -12.46 0.40
N ALA A 203 -1.58 -13.18 -0.04
CA ALA A 203 -2.06 -13.14 -1.43
C ALA A 203 -2.44 -11.71 -1.86
N GLN A 204 -2.08 -11.36 -3.08
CA GLN A 204 -2.48 -10.11 -3.71
C GLN A 204 -3.45 -10.39 -4.84
N ILE A 205 -4.56 -9.68 -4.86
CA ILE A 205 -5.66 -9.86 -5.82
C ILE A 205 -5.77 -8.60 -6.68
N LEU A 206 -5.76 -8.77 -8.00
CA LEU A 206 -5.96 -7.68 -8.94
C LEU A 206 -7.35 -7.78 -9.58
N ILE A 207 -8.19 -6.76 -9.36
CA ILE A 207 -9.49 -6.63 -10.01
C ILE A 207 -9.40 -5.56 -11.09
N LEU A 208 -9.57 -5.94 -12.35
CA LEU A 208 -9.58 -5.03 -13.49
C LEU A 208 -11.02 -4.67 -13.84
N LEU A 209 -11.32 -3.37 -13.83
CA LEU A 209 -12.65 -2.85 -14.14
C LEU A 209 -12.60 -2.01 -15.44
N PRO A 210 -13.57 -2.17 -16.34
CA PRO A 210 -13.52 -1.50 -17.65
C PRO A 210 -13.76 0.02 -17.59
N GLU A 211 -14.50 0.49 -16.57
CA GLU A 211 -14.90 1.90 -16.45
C GLU A 211 -14.75 2.43 -15.04
N ILE A 212 -14.25 3.67 -14.91
CA ILE A 212 -14.09 4.36 -13.62
C ILE A 212 -15.45 4.60 -12.94
N ALA A 213 -16.52 4.82 -13.71
CA ALA A 213 -17.85 5.08 -13.16
C ALA A 213 -18.42 3.88 -12.38
N LEU A 214 -18.12 2.66 -12.78
CA LEU A 214 -18.53 1.43 -12.07
C LEU A 214 -17.68 1.15 -10.83
N THR A 215 -16.50 1.75 -10.76
CA THR A 215 -15.50 1.48 -9.71
C THR A 215 -16.06 1.78 -8.32
N GLN A 216 -16.75 2.91 -8.10
CA GLN A 216 -17.22 3.30 -6.78
C GLN A 216 -18.26 2.32 -6.20
N ALA A 217 -19.14 1.79 -7.04
CA ALA A 217 -20.13 0.80 -6.60
C ALA A 217 -19.46 -0.52 -6.19
N ILE A 218 -18.46 -0.97 -6.94
CA ILE A 218 -17.70 -2.19 -6.63
C ILE A 218 -16.81 -1.98 -5.42
N MET A 219 -16.18 -0.82 -5.30
CA MET A 219 -15.38 -0.44 -4.13
C MET A 219 -16.20 -0.52 -2.84
N LYS A 220 -17.41 0.08 -2.86
CA LYS A 220 -18.33 0.02 -1.71
C LYS A 220 -18.72 -1.42 -1.39
N ARG A 221 -19.08 -2.22 -2.38
CA ARG A 221 -19.44 -3.64 -2.18
C ARG A 221 -18.28 -4.45 -1.62
N PHE A 222 -17.05 -4.17 -2.07
CA PHE A 222 -15.85 -4.78 -1.53
C PHE A 222 -15.63 -4.39 -0.06
N GLU A 223 -15.75 -3.10 0.26
CA GLU A 223 -15.64 -2.59 1.63
C GLU A 223 -16.72 -3.19 2.54
N ASP A 224 -17.96 -3.28 2.06
CA ASP A 224 -19.07 -3.92 2.79
C ASP A 224 -18.78 -5.41 3.04
N ARG A 225 -18.18 -6.13 2.06
CA ARG A 225 -17.88 -7.56 2.14
C ARG A 225 -16.65 -7.88 2.99
N PHE A 226 -15.60 -7.09 2.89
CA PHE A 226 -14.29 -7.40 3.47
C PHE A 226 -13.86 -6.44 4.60
N GLY A 227 -14.64 -5.42 4.90
CA GLY A 227 -14.35 -4.45 5.95
C GLY A 227 -13.16 -3.54 5.66
N ALA A 228 -12.60 -3.61 4.47
CA ALA A 228 -11.44 -2.86 4.05
C ALA A 228 -11.65 -2.27 2.66
N ARG A 229 -11.19 -1.03 2.46
CA ARG A 229 -11.20 -0.42 1.14
C ARG A 229 -10.01 -0.91 0.31
N PRO A 230 -10.21 -1.43 -0.92
CA PRO A 230 -9.11 -1.88 -1.75
C PRO A 230 -8.28 -0.70 -2.25
N THR A 231 -7.02 -0.98 -2.60
CA THR A 231 -6.12 -0.02 -3.23
C THR A 231 -6.57 0.26 -4.66
N GLU A 232 -6.68 1.53 -5.01
CA GLU A 232 -7.09 1.96 -6.35
C GLU A 232 -5.89 2.28 -7.24
N TRP A 233 -6.05 1.99 -8.55
CA TRP A 233 -5.09 2.41 -9.57
C TRP A 233 -5.79 2.86 -10.85
N HIS A 234 -5.90 4.16 -11.04
CA HIS A 234 -6.53 4.75 -12.23
C HIS A 234 -5.96 6.15 -12.54
N SER A 235 -6.34 6.71 -13.70
CA SER A 235 -5.83 8.01 -14.17
C SER A 235 -6.25 9.20 -13.31
N GLY A 236 -7.36 9.11 -12.58
CA GLY A 236 -7.87 10.17 -11.71
C GLY A 236 -7.14 10.32 -10.38
N LEU A 237 -6.26 9.39 -10.00
CA LEU A 237 -5.48 9.50 -8.77
C LEU A 237 -4.43 10.61 -8.88
N SER A 238 -4.20 11.32 -7.79
CA SER A 238 -3.07 12.22 -7.64
C SER A 238 -1.73 11.46 -7.68
N ASP A 239 -0.64 12.16 -7.94
CA ASP A 239 0.69 11.54 -7.95
C ASP A 239 1.09 11.01 -6.56
N ALA A 240 0.60 11.61 -5.48
CA ALA A 240 0.84 11.13 -4.12
C ALA A 240 0.13 9.79 -3.87
N GLU A 241 -1.16 9.69 -4.23
CA GLU A 241 -1.94 8.46 -4.12
C GLU A 241 -1.35 7.33 -4.96
N ARG A 242 -0.98 7.62 -6.22
CA ARG A 242 -0.30 6.63 -7.07
C ARG A 242 1.02 6.14 -6.49
N ARG A 243 1.85 7.03 -5.94
CA ARG A 243 3.10 6.63 -5.29
C ARG A 243 2.85 5.75 -4.08
N ARG A 244 1.84 6.10 -3.25
CA ARG A 244 1.43 5.29 -2.11
C ARG A 244 0.96 3.91 -2.55
N SER A 245 -0.01 3.83 -3.48
CA SER A 245 -0.55 2.57 -4.01
C SER A 245 0.56 1.69 -4.58
N TRP A 246 1.44 2.26 -5.42
CA TRP A 246 2.55 1.52 -6.00
C TRP A 246 3.47 0.92 -4.93
N ARG A 247 3.85 1.74 -3.95
CA ARG A 247 4.74 1.31 -2.87
C ARG A 247 4.11 0.20 -2.02
N GLU A 248 2.85 0.35 -1.65
CA GLU A 248 2.17 -0.64 -0.80
C GLU A 248 1.94 -1.96 -1.54
N VAL A 249 1.65 -1.92 -2.84
CA VAL A 249 1.59 -3.12 -3.70
C VAL A 249 2.96 -3.76 -3.82
N ALA A 250 4.01 -2.98 -4.12
CA ALA A 250 5.37 -3.51 -4.29
C ALA A 250 5.93 -4.18 -3.03
N HIS A 251 5.52 -3.72 -1.84
CA HIS A 251 5.90 -4.30 -0.56
C HIS A 251 4.94 -5.39 -0.05
N GLY A 252 3.93 -5.77 -0.83
CA GLY A 252 2.95 -6.78 -0.44
C GLY A 252 2.02 -6.35 0.70
N ARG A 253 1.91 -5.06 1.01
CA ARG A 253 1.03 -4.55 2.07
C ARG A 253 -0.37 -4.17 1.59
N ALA A 254 -0.56 -3.95 0.29
CA ALA A 254 -1.87 -3.85 -0.35
C ALA A 254 -2.26 -5.23 -0.88
N ARG A 255 -3.45 -5.68 -0.54
CA ARG A 255 -3.96 -7.02 -0.86
C ARG A 255 -4.91 -7.00 -2.04
#